data_a24962583a23dbbfa795a3252346b96e
#
_entry.id   a24962583a23dbbfa795a3252346b96e
#
_cell.length_a   1.000
_cell.length_b   1.000
_cell.length_c   1.000
_cell.angle_alpha   90.00
_cell.angle_beta   90.00
_cell.angle_gamma   90.00
#
_symmetry.space_group_name_H-M   'P 1'
#
loop_
_entity.id
_entity.type
_entity.pdbx_description
1 polymer ?
#
loop_
_entity_poly.entity_id
_entity_poly.type
_entity_poly.pdbx_seq_one_letter_code
_entity_poly.pdbx_strand_id
1 'polypeptide(L)'
;MDYFSDIDMDKITNKIWLGNIASAKSTNNLKKLGISKILSVLENGAPKYNREDNLWQYIVKVADSPQQNIIQYFGECIGFIEGEENILVHCMGGSSRSPTIVLAYIMWKYRLPINEAYEFVNSKRPFIVPNDGFKEQLKIFEALLIENDYDLSRIDFKNIFWDYNIYKYYLQ
;
A
#
# COMPACT_ATOMS: atom_id res chain seq x y z
N MET A 1 7.95 25.34 1.45
CA MET A 1 7.95 24.45 2.62
C MET A 1 7.75 23.04 2.12
N ASP A 2 8.73 22.18 2.33
CA ASP A 2 8.62 20.78 1.90
C ASP A 2 7.78 20.04 2.95
N TYR A 3 6.48 19.88 2.68
CA TYR A 3 5.50 19.29 3.60
C TYR A 3 5.81 17.85 4.01
N PHE A 4 6.77 17.20 3.34
CA PHE A 4 7.14 15.81 3.58
C PHE A 4 8.63 15.65 3.96
N SER A 5 9.23 16.71 4.54
CA SER A 5 10.63 16.68 4.96
C SER A 5 10.86 15.89 6.24
N ASP A 6 9.85 15.79 7.10
CA ASP A 6 9.95 15.14 8.39
C ASP A 6 9.61 13.65 8.29
N ILE A 7 10.35 12.83 9.03
CA ILE A 7 10.08 11.39 9.13
C ILE A 7 8.72 11.18 9.79
N ASP A 8 7.82 10.55 9.06
CA ASP A 8 6.48 10.22 9.51
C ASP A 8 6.15 8.80 9.10
N MET A 9 6.21 7.88 10.05
CA MET A 9 5.91 6.47 9.85
C MET A 9 5.38 5.84 11.13
N ASP A 10 4.45 4.90 10.95
CA ASP A 10 3.80 4.17 12.03
C ASP A 10 3.93 2.67 11.86
N LYS A 11 4.07 1.95 12.96
CA LYS A 11 4.08 0.49 12.98
C LYS A 11 2.65 -0.04 12.94
N ILE A 12 2.31 -0.73 11.85
CA ILE A 12 0.96 -1.26 11.63
C ILE A 12 0.81 -2.68 12.19
N THR A 13 1.78 -3.55 11.91
CA THR A 13 1.85 -4.91 12.44
C THR A 13 3.25 -5.15 13.04
N ASN A 14 3.52 -6.36 13.50
CA ASN A 14 4.86 -6.70 14.01
C ASN A 14 5.98 -6.46 13.00
N LYS A 15 5.69 -6.51 11.69
CA LYS A 15 6.68 -6.38 10.62
C LYS A 15 6.41 -5.26 9.62
N ILE A 16 5.19 -4.71 9.56
CA ILE A 16 4.80 -3.70 8.56
C ILE A 16 4.81 -2.31 9.17
N TRP A 17 5.55 -1.43 8.52
CA TRP A 17 5.58 0.00 8.77
C TRP A 17 4.95 0.73 7.59
N LEU A 18 4.20 1.79 7.85
CA LEU A 18 3.54 2.63 6.85
C LEU A 18 4.01 4.06 7.04
N GLY A 19 4.50 4.70 5.98
CA GLY A 19 5.08 6.02 6.13
C GLY A 19 5.17 6.85 4.85
N ASN A 20 5.83 8.02 5.00
CA ASN A 20 6.06 8.99 3.94
C ASN A 20 7.43 8.80 3.26
N ILE A 21 7.71 9.65 2.28
CA ILE A 21 8.96 9.63 1.50
C ILE A 21 10.20 9.94 2.37
N ALA A 22 10.08 10.82 3.38
CA ALA A 22 11.20 11.14 4.27
C ALA A 22 11.59 9.93 5.12
N SER A 23 10.63 9.12 5.55
CA SER A 23 10.88 7.85 6.26
C SER A 23 11.69 6.89 5.38
N ALA A 24 11.32 6.76 4.10
CA ALA A 24 12.01 5.90 3.16
C ALA A 24 13.44 6.38 2.84
N LYS A 25 13.71 7.69 2.90
CA LYS A 25 15.05 8.25 2.71
C LYS A 25 15.96 8.13 3.94
N SER A 26 15.41 7.86 5.10
CA SER A 26 16.17 7.79 6.36
C SER A 26 16.75 6.38 6.60
N THR A 27 17.81 6.02 5.86
CA THR A 27 18.44 4.69 5.94
C THR A 27 18.91 4.32 7.34
N ASN A 28 19.41 5.29 8.10
CA ASN A 28 19.80 5.07 9.50
C ASN A 28 18.62 4.65 10.39
N ASN A 29 17.46 5.27 10.19
CA ASN A 29 16.27 4.94 10.96
C ASN A 29 15.72 3.56 10.53
N LEU A 30 15.68 3.28 9.23
CA LEU A 30 15.28 1.97 8.71
C LEU A 30 16.15 0.85 9.29
N LYS A 31 17.46 1.06 9.33
CA LYS A 31 18.41 0.11 9.90
C LYS A 31 18.19 -0.13 11.40
N LYS A 32 17.94 0.94 12.17
CA LYS A 32 17.64 0.84 13.62
C LYS A 32 16.38 0.02 13.89
N LEU A 33 15.39 0.09 13.00
CA LEU A 33 14.13 -0.64 13.11
C LEU A 33 14.21 -2.05 12.52
N GLY A 34 15.36 -2.47 11.99
CA GLY A 34 15.54 -3.76 11.35
C GLY A 34 14.76 -3.92 10.06
N ILE A 35 14.39 -2.81 9.39
CA ILE A 35 13.68 -2.84 8.11
C ILE A 35 14.68 -3.18 7.01
N SER A 36 14.38 -4.24 6.25
CA SER A 36 15.19 -4.72 5.13
C SER A 36 14.46 -4.71 3.79
N LYS A 37 13.13 -4.50 3.79
CA LYS A 37 12.31 -4.41 2.58
C LYS A 37 11.64 -3.05 2.50
N ILE A 38 11.59 -2.50 1.27
CA ILE A 38 10.92 -1.23 0.99
C ILE A 38 9.96 -1.44 -0.19
N LEU A 39 8.70 -1.13 0.02
CA LEU A 39 7.70 -1.05 -1.05
C LEU A 39 7.38 0.43 -1.31
N SER A 40 7.85 0.92 -2.43
CA SER A 40 7.65 2.32 -2.85
C SER A 40 6.49 2.41 -3.83
N VAL A 41 5.41 3.09 -3.42
CA VAL A 41 4.19 3.27 -4.23
C VAL A 41 4.13 4.72 -4.69
N LEU A 42 4.85 5.02 -5.78
CA LEU A 42 5.09 6.38 -6.27
C LEU A 42 5.06 6.43 -7.79
N GLU A 43 4.52 7.50 -8.33
CA GLU A 43 4.63 7.75 -9.77
C GLU A 43 6.08 7.98 -10.20
N ASN A 44 6.80 8.82 -9.45
CA ASN A 44 8.20 9.19 -9.68
C ASN A 44 8.91 9.44 -8.35
N GLY A 45 10.25 9.54 -8.40
CA GLY A 45 11.06 10.02 -7.27
C GLY A 45 11.25 9.00 -6.14
N ALA A 46 11.12 7.71 -6.42
CA ALA A 46 11.44 6.68 -5.43
C ALA A 46 12.89 6.82 -4.95
N PRO A 47 13.16 6.63 -3.65
CA PRO A 47 14.51 6.66 -3.12
C PRO A 47 15.40 5.63 -3.81
N LYS A 48 16.68 5.95 -3.93
CA LYS A 48 17.71 5.03 -4.42
C LYS A 48 18.56 4.59 -3.23
N TYR A 49 18.79 3.30 -3.13
CA TYR A 49 19.60 2.71 -2.07
C TYR A 49 20.90 2.14 -2.64
N ASN A 50 21.97 2.22 -1.85
CA ASN A 50 23.26 1.63 -2.17
C ASN A 50 23.29 0.16 -1.68
N ARG A 51 24.24 -0.63 -2.19
CA ARG A 51 24.41 -2.03 -1.75
C ARG A 51 24.67 -2.15 -0.25
N GLU A 52 25.35 -1.18 0.33
CA GLU A 52 25.70 -1.13 1.77
C GLU A 52 24.45 -0.90 2.66
N ASP A 53 23.36 -0.38 2.10
CA ASP A 53 22.11 -0.18 2.82
C ASP A 53 21.40 -1.52 3.13
N ASN A 54 21.71 -2.58 2.38
CA ASN A 54 21.08 -3.91 2.50
C ASN A 54 19.55 -3.86 2.45
N LEU A 55 19.00 -2.97 1.61
CA LEU A 55 17.57 -2.79 1.42
C LEU A 55 17.11 -3.41 0.12
N TRP A 56 16.13 -4.27 0.20
CA TRP A 56 15.45 -4.82 -0.97
C TRP A 56 14.23 -3.97 -1.30
N GLN A 57 14.26 -3.31 -2.46
CA GLN A 57 13.21 -2.39 -2.87
C GLN A 57 12.39 -2.94 -4.03
N TYR A 58 11.07 -2.82 -3.90
CA TYR A 58 10.12 -2.97 -4.99
C TYR A 58 9.40 -1.63 -5.24
N ILE A 59 9.34 -1.22 -6.50
CA ILE A 59 8.76 0.07 -6.90
C ILE A 59 7.51 -0.19 -7.75
N VAL A 60 6.38 0.32 -7.31
CA VAL A 60 5.13 0.34 -8.06
C VAL A 60 4.84 1.76 -8.51
N LYS A 61 4.80 1.96 -9.82
CA LYS A 61 4.55 3.29 -10.40
C LYS A 61 3.05 3.58 -10.44
N VAL A 62 2.60 4.36 -9.49
CA VAL A 62 1.19 4.69 -9.26
C VAL A 62 1.04 6.17 -8.96
N ALA A 63 0.18 6.84 -9.72
CA ALA A 63 -0.28 8.21 -9.43
C ALA A 63 -1.33 8.19 -8.32
N ASP A 64 -1.39 9.26 -7.51
CA ASP A 64 -2.46 9.43 -6.52
C ASP A 64 -3.68 10.08 -7.19
N SER A 65 -4.40 9.30 -7.95
CA SER A 65 -5.56 9.73 -8.71
C SER A 65 -6.66 8.67 -8.68
N PRO A 66 -7.94 9.05 -8.59
CA PRO A 66 -9.05 8.11 -8.68
C PRO A 66 -9.09 7.31 -9.99
N GLN A 67 -8.51 7.85 -11.07
CA GLN A 67 -8.43 7.18 -12.37
C GLN A 67 -7.35 6.08 -12.41
N GLN A 68 -6.39 6.12 -11.50
CA GLN A 68 -5.29 5.16 -11.46
C GLN A 68 -5.80 3.76 -11.11
N ASN A 69 -5.51 2.78 -11.98
CA ASN A 69 -5.78 1.37 -11.70
C ASN A 69 -4.70 0.83 -10.76
N ILE A 70 -4.95 0.88 -9.44
CA ILE A 70 -4.02 0.37 -8.42
C ILE A 70 -4.25 -1.11 -8.10
N ILE A 71 -5.49 -1.60 -8.24
CA ILE A 71 -5.84 -2.99 -7.91
C ILE A 71 -5.03 -4.01 -8.73
N GLN A 72 -4.62 -3.66 -9.95
CA GLN A 72 -3.78 -4.53 -10.78
C GLN A 72 -2.45 -4.92 -10.11
N TYR A 73 -1.98 -4.14 -9.15
CA TYR A 73 -0.72 -4.38 -8.43
C TYR A 73 -0.90 -5.10 -7.09
N PHE A 74 -2.15 -5.32 -6.63
CA PHE A 74 -2.39 -5.87 -5.28
C PHE A 74 -1.74 -7.24 -5.10
N GLY A 75 -1.86 -8.13 -6.07
CA GLY A 75 -1.27 -9.47 -5.98
C GLY A 75 0.25 -9.45 -5.81
N GLU A 76 0.94 -8.65 -6.63
CA GLU A 76 2.41 -8.51 -6.58
C GLU A 76 2.88 -7.83 -5.29
N CYS A 77 2.16 -6.78 -4.85
CA CYS A 77 2.46 -6.08 -3.60
C CYS A 77 2.27 -6.98 -2.38
N ILE A 78 1.17 -7.73 -2.33
CA ILE A 78 0.89 -8.69 -1.25
C ILE A 78 1.99 -9.74 -1.19
N GLY A 79 2.38 -10.30 -2.34
CA GLY A 79 3.48 -11.26 -2.42
C GLY A 79 4.82 -10.68 -1.94
N PHE A 80 5.10 -9.42 -2.24
CA PHE A 80 6.31 -8.74 -1.76
C PHE A 80 6.28 -8.46 -0.26
N ILE A 81 5.11 -8.11 0.30
CA ILE A 81 4.95 -7.86 1.74
C ILE A 81 5.08 -9.17 2.54
N GLU A 82 4.60 -10.30 2.00
CA GLU A 82 4.71 -11.59 2.69
C GLU A 82 6.17 -11.97 2.98
N GLY A 83 6.34 -12.78 4.02
CA GLY A 83 7.65 -13.20 4.53
C GLY A 83 7.87 -12.72 5.97
N GLU A 84 9.05 -12.98 6.50
CA GLU A 84 9.40 -12.70 7.90
C GLU A 84 10.09 -11.33 8.07
N GLU A 85 10.52 -10.70 6.97
CA GLU A 85 11.30 -9.48 7.01
C GLU A 85 10.42 -8.26 7.38
N ASN A 86 11.02 -7.33 8.13
CA ASN A 86 10.41 -6.04 8.39
C ASN A 86 10.41 -5.18 7.13
N ILE A 87 9.26 -4.59 6.83
CA ILE A 87 9.03 -3.81 5.61
C ILE A 87 8.47 -2.43 5.91
N LEU A 88 8.97 -1.42 5.18
CA LEU A 88 8.33 -0.14 5.05
C LEU A 88 7.53 -0.08 3.74
N VAL A 89 6.24 0.17 3.84
CA VAL A 89 5.38 0.52 2.70
C VAL A 89 5.17 2.03 2.73
N HIS A 90 5.56 2.73 1.67
CA HIS A 90 5.47 4.18 1.65
C HIS A 90 4.99 4.73 0.30
N CYS A 91 4.51 5.96 0.33
CA CYS A 91 4.30 6.79 -0.85
C CYS A 91 4.89 8.19 -0.60
N MET A 92 4.31 9.25 -1.14
CA MET A 92 4.79 10.62 -0.87
C MET A 92 4.46 11.05 0.56
N GLY A 93 3.17 11.12 0.90
CA GLY A 93 2.68 11.54 2.22
C GLY A 93 2.32 10.38 3.16
N GLY A 94 2.25 9.16 2.67
CA GLY A 94 1.83 8.02 3.49
C GLY A 94 0.35 8.04 3.87
N SER A 95 -0.52 8.66 3.07
CA SER A 95 -1.93 8.85 3.38
C SER A 95 -2.91 8.19 2.40
N SER A 96 -2.53 8.01 1.13
CA SER A 96 -3.46 7.46 0.12
C SER A 96 -2.93 6.20 -0.55
N ARG A 97 -1.89 6.27 -1.38
CA ARG A 97 -1.35 5.14 -2.18
C ARG A 97 -0.85 3.99 -1.32
N SER A 98 0.08 4.25 -0.44
CA SER A 98 0.66 3.21 0.42
C SER A 98 -0.34 2.64 1.42
N PRO A 99 -1.24 3.42 2.06
CA PRO A 99 -2.31 2.85 2.87
C PRO A 99 -3.23 1.92 2.09
N THR A 100 -3.53 2.22 0.82
CA THR A 100 -4.35 1.35 -0.03
C THR A 100 -3.71 -0.04 -0.17
N ILE A 101 -2.42 -0.11 -0.41
CA ILE A 101 -1.69 -1.38 -0.51
C ILE A 101 -1.68 -2.12 0.84
N VAL A 102 -1.44 -1.42 1.95
CA VAL A 102 -1.47 -2.02 3.29
C VAL A 102 -2.86 -2.55 3.63
N LEU A 103 -3.92 -1.80 3.29
CA LEU A 103 -5.30 -2.25 3.47
C LEU A 103 -5.58 -3.53 2.68
N ALA A 104 -5.18 -3.59 1.41
CA ALA A 104 -5.34 -4.80 0.60
C ALA A 104 -4.62 -6.01 1.23
N TYR A 105 -3.41 -5.82 1.74
CA TYR A 105 -2.68 -6.86 2.47
C TYR A 105 -3.42 -7.32 3.73
N ILE A 106 -3.90 -6.41 4.57
CA ILE A 106 -4.61 -6.72 5.81
C ILE A 106 -5.92 -7.46 5.51
N MET A 107 -6.67 -7.01 4.50
CA MET A 107 -7.91 -7.67 4.06
C MET A 107 -7.66 -9.12 3.66
N TRP A 108 -6.63 -9.36 2.86
CA TRP A 108 -6.27 -10.70 2.41
C TRP A 108 -5.73 -11.57 3.55
N LYS A 109 -4.74 -11.07 4.28
CA LYS A 109 -3.99 -11.84 5.29
C LYS A 109 -4.86 -12.28 6.46
N TYR A 110 -5.71 -11.39 6.94
CA TYR A 110 -6.54 -11.62 8.11
C TYR A 110 -8.00 -11.90 7.77
N ARG A 111 -8.34 -11.99 6.47
CA ARG A 111 -9.70 -12.19 5.96
C ARG A 111 -10.70 -11.18 6.54
N LEU A 112 -10.27 -9.93 6.66
CA LEU A 112 -11.10 -8.86 7.18
C LEU A 112 -11.86 -8.14 6.06
N PRO A 113 -13.12 -7.78 6.29
CA PRO A 113 -13.82 -6.86 5.41
C PRO A 113 -13.14 -5.48 5.43
N ILE A 114 -13.33 -4.70 4.37
CA ILE A 114 -12.65 -3.41 4.19
C ILE A 114 -12.83 -2.47 5.38
N ASN A 115 -14.02 -2.41 5.96
CA ASN A 115 -14.28 -1.50 7.09
C ASN A 115 -13.43 -1.86 8.32
N GLU A 116 -13.33 -3.15 8.65
CA GLU A 116 -12.52 -3.61 9.78
C GLU A 116 -11.02 -3.44 9.50
N ALA A 117 -10.57 -3.72 8.27
CA ALA A 117 -9.19 -3.47 7.86
C ALA A 117 -8.85 -1.97 7.97
N TYR A 118 -9.77 -1.09 7.53
CA TYR A 118 -9.59 0.35 7.62
C TYR A 118 -9.49 0.81 9.09
N GLU A 119 -10.41 0.39 9.95
CA GLU A 119 -10.38 0.70 11.39
C GLU A 119 -9.07 0.26 12.04
N PHE A 120 -8.62 -0.95 11.71
CA PHE A 120 -7.36 -1.48 12.22
C PHE A 120 -6.17 -0.60 11.83
N VAL A 121 -6.00 -0.32 10.53
CA VAL A 121 -4.87 0.50 10.04
C VAL A 121 -4.99 1.93 10.54
N ASN A 122 -6.19 2.52 10.50
CA ASN A 122 -6.44 3.89 10.96
C ASN A 122 -6.18 4.05 12.47
N SER A 123 -6.41 3.03 13.27
CA SER A 123 -6.07 3.06 14.71
C SER A 123 -4.58 3.19 14.97
N LYS A 124 -3.73 2.73 14.03
CA LYS A 124 -2.27 2.81 14.10
C LYS A 124 -1.71 4.07 13.42
N ARG A 125 -2.37 4.49 12.34
CA ARG A 125 -2.02 5.68 11.55
C ARG A 125 -3.29 6.47 11.21
N PRO A 126 -3.68 7.46 12.06
CA PRO A 126 -4.99 8.12 11.98
C PRO A 126 -5.23 9.02 10.76
N PHE A 127 -4.22 9.18 9.89
CA PHE A 127 -4.26 10.10 8.74
C PHE A 127 -4.42 9.38 7.40
N ILE A 128 -4.78 8.10 7.40
CA ILE A 128 -4.98 7.40 6.14
C ILE A 128 -6.28 7.85 5.46
N VAL A 129 -6.15 8.29 4.21
CA VAL A 129 -7.27 8.73 3.37
C VAL A 129 -7.00 8.26 1.93
N PRO A 130 -7.23 6.99 1.62
CA PRO A 130 -7.22 6.53 0.22
C PRO A 130 -8.15 7.40 -0.61
N ASN A 131 -7.75 7.79 -1.83
CA ASN A 131 -8.63 8.54 -2.70
C ASN A 131 -9.89 7.73 -3.06
N ASP A 132 -10.93 8.39 -3.56
CA ASP A 132 -12.22 7.73 -3.79
C ASP A 132 -12.16 6.58 -4.79
N GLY A 133 -11.32 6.68 -5.83
CA GLY A 133 -11.11 5.58 -6.77
C GLY A 133 -10.42 4.38 -6.12
N PHE A 134 -9.50 4.61 -5.22
CA PHE A 134 -8.84 3.54 -4.49
C PHE A 134 -9.76 2.85 -3.49
N LYS A 135 -10.64 3.61 -2.83
CA LYS A 135 -11.67 3.03 -1.96
C LYS A 135 -12.59 2.08 -2.73
N GLU A 136 -13.02 2.47 -3.93
CA GLU A 136 -13.87 1.61 -4.76
C GLU A 136 -13.11 0.37 -5.24
N GLN A 137 -11.84 0.49 -5.61
CA GLN A 137 -11.02 -0.65 -5.98
C GLN A 137 -10.79 -1.63 -4.81
N LEU A 138 -10.70 -1.14 -3.57
CA LEU A 138 -10.65 -1.99 -2.38
C LEU A 138 -11.98 -2.76 -2.17
N LYS A 139 -13.13 -2.17 -2.48
CA LYS A 139 -14.44 -2.86 -2.45
C LYS A 139 -14.51 -3.96 -3.52
N ILE A 140 -14.02 -3.68 -4.72
CA ILE A 140 -13.91 -4.69 -5.80
C ILE A 140 -13.00 -5.82 -5.33
N PHE A 141 -11.87 -5.50 -4.73
CA PHE A 141 -10.93 -6.50 -4.22
C PHE A 141 -11.56 -7.38 -3.13
N GLU A 142 -12.35 -6.81 -2.22
CA GLU A 142 -13.11 -7.56 -1.22
C GLU A 142 -13.99 -8.62 -1.87
N ALA A 143 -14.78 -8.24 -2.88
CA ALA A 143 -15.63 -9.17 -3.62
C ALA A 143 -14.80 -10.29 -4.29
N LEU A 144 -13.69 -9.92 -4.95
CA LEU A 144 -12.79 -10.89 -5.58
C LEU A 144 -12.16 -11.86 -4.58
N LEU A 145 -11.78 -11.39 -3.40
CA LEU A 145 -11.25 -12.25 -2.34
C LEU A 145 -12.28 -13.29 -1.90
N ILE A 146 -13.52 -12.88 -1.68
CA ILE A 146 -14.61 -13.77 -1.28
C ILE A 146 -14.92 -14.78 -2.39
N GLU A 147 -15.07 -14.33 -3.64
CA GLU A 147 -15.37 -15.20 -4.78
C GLU A 147 -14.29 -16.25 -5.04
N ASN A 148 -13.03 -15.92 -4.74
CA ASN A 148 -11.88 -16.79 -4.96
C ASN A 148 -11.35 -17.47 -3.69
N ASP A 149 -12.13 -17.46 -2.60
CA ASP A 149 -11.76 -18.06 -1.33
C ASP A 149 -10.40 -17.60 -0.80
N TYR A 150 -10.09 -16.30 -1.01
CA TYR A 150 -8.82 -15.64 -0.64
C TYR A 150 -7.57 -16.24 -1.33
N ASP A 151 -7.75 -17.00 -2.38
CA ASP A 151 -6.66 -17.52 -3.21
C ASP A 151 -6.30 -16.52 -4.32
N LEU A 152 -5.22 -15.76 -4.10
CA LEU A 152 -4.75 -14.73 -5.05
C LEU A 152 -4.38 -15.28 -6.43
N SER A 153 -3.99 -16.57 -6.51
CA SER A 153 -3.63 -17.20 -7.77
C SER A 153 -4.79 -17.36 -8.75
N ARG A 154 -6.02 -17.27 -8.24
CA ARG A 154 -7.26 -17.33 -9.04
C ARG A 154 -7.72 -15.97 -9.56
N ILE A 155 -7.09 -14.89 -9.11
CA ILE A 155 -7.47 -13.51 -9.49
C ILE A 155 -6.56 -13.06 -10.63
N ASP A 156 -7.16 -12.73 -11.77
CA ASP A 156 -6.44 -12.14 -12.91
C ASP A 156 -6.33 -10.62 -12.75
N PHE A 157 -5.43 -10.19 -11.88
CA PHE A 157 -5.25 -8.77 -11.54
C PHE A 157 -4.96 -7.88 -12.75
N LYS A 158 -4.24 -8.38 -13.76
CA LYS A 158 -3.81 -7.58 -14.92
C LYS A 158 -4.97 -7.24 -15.86
N ASN A 159 -6.02 -8.04 -15.85
CA ASN A 159 -7.21 -7.85 -16.69
C ASN A 159 -8.39 -7.22 -15.94
N ILE A 160 -8.20 -6.74 -14.71
CA ILE A 160 -9.24 -5.99 -14.01
C ILE A 160 -9.38 -4.63 -14.67
N PHE A 161 -10.57 -4.39 -15.27
CA PHE A 161 -10.91 -3.11 -15.85
C PHE A 161 -11.24 -2.09 -14.77
N TRP A 162 -10.67 -0.90 -14.90
CA TRP A 162 -10.97 0.22 -14.03
C TRP A 162 -11.22 1.50 -14.84
N ASP A 163 -12.38 2.12 -14.62
CA ASP A 163 -12.71 3.45 -15.10
C ASP A 163 -13.57 4.17 -14.05
N TYR A 164 -12.97 5.14 -13.38
CA TYR A 164 -13.61 5.88 -12.30
C TYR A 164 -14.87 6.63 -12.77
N ASN A 165 -14.89 7.14 -13.99
CA ASN A 165 -16.06 7.85 -14.51
C ASN A 165 -17.27 6.93 -14.65
N ILE A 166 -17.06 5.67 -15.05
CA ILE A 166 -18.11 4.67 -15.10
C ILE A 166 -18.61 4.36 -13.68
N TYR A 167 -17.70 4.05 -12.77
CA TYR A 167 -18.06 3.72 -11.37
C TYR A 167 -18.77 4.85 -10.66
N LYS A 168 -18.36 6.10 -10.86
CA LYS A 168 -18.99 7.28 -10.27
C LYS A 168 -20.46 7.42 -10.61
N TYR A 169 -20.89 6.99 -11.80
CA TYR A 169 -22.30 7.02 -12.20
C TYR A 169 -23.17 5.98 -11.47
N TYR A 170 -22.58 4.88 -11.03
CA TYR A 170 -23.31 3.83 -10.29
C TYR A 170 -23.37 4.08 -8.79
N LEU A 171 -22.64 5.07 -8.27
CA LEU A 171 -22.57 5.39 -6.84
C LEU A 171 -23.53 6.55 -6.44
N GLN A 172 -24.25 7.11 -7.38
CA GLN A 172 -25.30 8.11 -7.14
C GLN A 172 -26.67 7.41 -7.09
#